data_3e89eb163b0033b73b74c335c9cfda9b
#
_entry.id   3e89eb163b0033b73b74c335c9cfda9b
#
_cell.length_a   1.000
_cell.length_b   1.000
_cell.length_c   1.000
_cell.angle_alpha   90.00
_cell.angle_beta   90.00
_cell.angle_gamma   90.00
#
_symmetry.space_group_name_H-M   'P 1'
#
loop_
_entity.id
_entity.type
_entity.pdbx_description
1 polymer ?
#
loop_
_entity_poly.entity_id
_entity_poly.type
_entity_poly.pdbx_seq_one_letter_code
_entity_poly.pdbx_strand_id
1 'polypeptide(L)'
;MPSVALGTDAGASGVLLERAAELSMLVDCLEAVERSSRGQVLLVGGEAGVGKTTLVRRFCEQLGQSARILGGACDPLFTPSPLGPLLAVAEASGGELEAVVARGAMPYEVVTALVHELSARAPTVFVLEDVHWADEATLDVLRLLARRVEAVPALVVASYRDDALDRAHPLRILLGELTTSRTVGRMRLGRLSPAAVAQLAEPYGVDTDELYRKTAGNPFFVVEALAAGAEGIPDTVRDAVLARAARLSPGGATLLDAVAVVPPQAELWLLEAVAGAAADRLDECLTSGMLTFESAGVAFRHELARLAIEESVPPHRKVGLHRRALAALADPPGGAPDLARLAHHAEAAGDVDAVLRFAPAAAARAASLGAHREAAAQYARALRFGDRLSVAHRAELLERRSQACNLTDQRDAAIEAIQDALACRRQLGQRLEEGDALRRLSQILWCPGRTIEAERAARSAVTLLEALPAGRELGMAYAELAAACGAAARAEEAVGWAGRALELAERLDHTEIAVRALATIGACEAAEKGWGKLERSLELALRAG
;
A
#
# COMPACT_ATOMS: atom_id res chain seq x y z
N MET A 1 -12.96 28.15 -5.45
CA MET A 1 -12.54 26.75 -5.66
C MET A 1 -12.25 26.15 -4.31
N PRO A 2 -12.94 25.09 -3.86
CA PRO A 2 -12.83 24.62 -2.48
C PRO A 2 -11.44 23.98 -2.26
N SER A 3 -10.74 24.49 -1.24
CA SER A 3 -9.68 23.77 -0.55
C SER A 3 -10.28 22.46 -0.04
N VAL A 4 -9.60 21.32 -0.22
CA VAL A 4 -9.97 20.06 0.44
C VAL A 4 -9.85 20.33 1.94
N ALA A 5 -10.96 20.64 2.57
CA ALA A 5 -11.01 20.85 4.00
C ALA A 5 -10.89 19.49 4.67
N LEU A 6 -9.77 19.23 5.33
CA LEU A 6 -9.75 18.31 6.47
C LEU A 6 -10.87 18.82 7.38
N GLY A 7 -11.93 18.03 7.58
CA GLY A 7 -13.21 18.44 8.14
C GLY A 7 -13.08 19.34 9.37
N THR A 8 -13.60 20.55 9.26
CA THR A 8 -13.73 21.49 10.36
C THR A 8 -14.93 21.09 11.21
N ASP A 9 -14.70 20.27 12.22
CA ASP A 9 -15.70 19.99 13.24
C ASP A 9 -15.77 21.16 14.23
N ALA A 10 -16.79 22.01 14.09
CA ALA A 10 -17.07 23.14 14.97
C ALA A 10 -17.75 22.70 16.28
N GLY A 11 -17.30 21.59 16.89
CA GLY A 11 -17.96 21.06 18.08
C GLY A 11 -17.14 20.07 18.88
N ALA A 12 -16.02 20.45 19.36
CA ALA A 12 -15.23 20.09 20.53
C ALA A 12 -13.76 20.37 20.23
N SER A 13 -13.35 21.60 20.45
CA SER A 13 -11.93 21.96 20.54
C SER A 13 -11.32 21.18 21.70
N GLY A 14 -10.95 19.91 21.47
CA GLY A 14 -10.25 19.10 22.44
C GLY A 14 -8.96 19.81 22.80
N VAL A 15 -8.75 20.09 24.08
CA VAL A 15 -7.55 20.73 24.59
C VAL A 15 -6.37 19.84 24.23
N LEU A 16 -5.50 20.32 23.35
CA LEU A 16 -4.29 19.59 22.96
C LEU A 16 -3.23 19.81 24.06
N LEU A 17 -3.15 18.83 24.98
CA LEU A 17 -2.23 18.92 26.11
C LEU A 17 -0.85 18.39 25.75
N GLU A 18 0.19 19.05 26.27
CA GLU A 18 1.59 18.65 26.12
C GLU A 18 2.07 18.45 24.66
N ARG A 19 1.57 19.26 23.72
CA ARG A 19 1.93 19.22 22.29
C ARG A 19 2.40 20.55 21.72
N ALA A 20 2.70 21.51 22.61
CA ALA A 20 3.13 22.84 22.17
C ALA A 20 4.47 22.79 21.41
N ALA A 21 5.41 21.96 21.85
CA ALA A 21 6.72 21.81 21.22
C ALA A 21 6.59 21.16 19.82
N GLU A 22 5.75 20.15 19.68
CA GLU A 22 5.50 19.48 18.41
C GLU A 22 4.76 20.38 17.42
N LEU A 23 3.77 21.16 17.89
CA LEU A 23 3.13 22.17 17.06
C LEU A 23 4.12 23.25 16.62
N SER A 24 4.97 23.76 17.53
CA SER A 24 6.01 24.71 17.18
C SER A 24 6.96 24.16 16.12
N MET A 25 7.37 22.90 16.24
CA MET A 25 8.23 22.26 15.24
C MET A 25 7.58 22.21 13.85
N LEU A 26 6.28 21.92 13.76
CA LEU A 26 5.55 21.94 12.48
C LEU A 26 5.51 23.35 11.87
N VAL A 27 5.27 24.37 12.71
CA VAL A 27 5.27 25.77 12.29
C VAL A 27 6.67 26.20 11.84
N ASP A 28 7.71 25.89 12.63
CA ASP A 28 9.10 26.21 12.30
C ASP A 28 9.56 25.58 10.97
N CYS A 29 9.13 24.33 10.71
CA CYS A 29 9.40 23.66 9.44
C CYS A 29 8.71 24.39 8.26
N LEU A 30 7.45 24.80 8.41
CA LEU A 30 6.74 25.54 7.36
C LEU A 30 7.37 26.90 7.11
N GLU A 31 7.68 27.66 8.17
CA GLU A 31 8.37 28.94 8.05
C GLU A 31 9.76 28.80 7.39
N ALA A 32 10.47 27.71 7.66
CA ALA A 32 11.74 27.41 7.00
C ALA A 32 11.54 27.18 5.50
N VAL A 33 10.48 26.45 5.10
CA VAL A 33 10.11 26.27 3.70
C VAL A 33 9.77 27.61 3.04
N GLU A 34 8.96 28.44 3.69
CA GLU A 34 8.58 29.78 3.18
C GLU A 34 9.80 30.68 2.95
N ARG A 35 10.70 30.75 3.93
CA ARG A 35 11.91 31.59 3.87
C ARG A 35 12.92 31.11 2.83
N SER A 36 13.10 29.80 2.68
CA SER A 36 14.14 29.22 1.82
C SER A 36 13.63 28.83 0.43
N SER A 37 12.33 28.72 0.24
CA SER A 37 11.68 28.06 -0.93
C SER A 37 12.17 26.63 -1.15
N ARG A 38 12.72 25.98 -0.12
CA ARG A 38 13.21 24.61 -0.12
C ARG A 38 12.31 23.75 0.74
N GLY A 39 11.76 22.70 0.16
CA GLY A 39 10.83 21.84 0.86
C GLY A 39 11.50 20.90 1.86
N GLN A 40 10.65 20.40 2.75
CA GLN A 40 11.03 19.47 3.80
C GLN A 40 10.00 18.35 3.94
N VAL A 41 10.45 17.21 4.45
CA VAL A 41 9.59 16.11 4.87
C VAL A 41 9.66 15.98 6.38
N LEU A 42 8.53 15.94 7.07
CA LEU A 42 8.46 15.65 8.48
C LEU A 42 7.69 14.35 8.72
N LEU A 43 8.37 13.36 9.28
CA LEU A 43 7.83 12.06 9.62
C LEU A 43 7.33 12.07 11.06
N VAL A 44 6.02 11.89 11.28
CA VAL A 44 5.37 11.96 12.60
C VAL A 44 5.04 10.55 13.07
N GLY A 45 5.90 9.99 13.92
CA GLY A 45 5.75 8.66 14.48
C GLY A 45 5.10 8.65 15.87
N GLY A 46 4.56 7.49 16.26
CA GLY A 46 4.03 7.24 17.61
C GLY A 46 2.99 6.14 17.63
N GLU A 47 2.68 5.64 18.83
CA GLU A 47 1.72 4.54 19.03
C GLU A 47 0.30 4.87 18.51
N ALA A 48 -0.51 3.81 18.35
CA ALA A 48 -1.94 3.98 18.07
C ALA A 48 -2.63 4.83 19.16
N GLY A 49 -3.48 5.79 18.77
CA GLY A 49 -4.25 6.62 19.72
C GLY A 49 -3.44 7.72 20.44
N VAL A 50 -2.16 7.91 20.13
CA VAL A 50 -1.30 8.91 20.80
C VAL A 50 -1.57 10.36 20.38
N GLY A 51 -2.42 10.58 19.36
CA GLY A 51 -2.88 11.89 18.92
C GLY A 51 -2.14 12.48 17.71
N LYS A 52 -1.55 11.66 16.82
CA LYS A 52 -0.87 12.11 15.59
C LYS A 52 -1.81 12.90 14.67
N THR A 53 -2.93 12.32 14.29
CA THR A 53 -3.95 12.95 13.44
C THR A 53 -4.49 14.23 14.09
N THR A 54 -4.72 14.22 15.40
CA THR A 54 -5.17 15.42 16.14
C THR A 54 -4.14 16.56 16.08
N LEU A 55 -2.84 16.24 16.23
CA LEU A 55 -1.76 17.22 16.12
C LEU A 55 -1.69 17.82 14.72
N VAL A 56 -1.68 16.97 13.67
CA VAL A 56 -1.60 17.41 12.27
C VAL A 56 -2.83 18.24 11.90
N ARG A 57 -4.03 17.80 12.29
CA ARG A 57 -5.28 18.54 12.06
C ARG A 57 -5.22 19.91 12.73
N ARG A 58 -4.80 19.98 14.00
CA ARG A 58 -4.67 21.25 14.74
C ARG A 58 -3.69 22.20 14.08
N PHE A 59 -2.57 21.69 13.60
CA PHE A 59 -1.62 22.47 12.81
C PHE A 59 -2.28 23.03 11.54
N CYS A 60 -2.96 22.20 10.76
CA CYS A 60 -3.65 22.61 9.53
C CYS A 60 -4.75 23.67 9.81
N GLU A 61 -5.52 23.51 10.90
CA GLU A 61 -6.52 24.49 11.33
C GLU A 61 -5.91 25.87 11.65
N GLN A 62 -4.75 25.89 12.31
CA GLN A 62 -4.04 27.13 12.64
C GLN A 62 -3.54 27.87 11.40
N LEU A 63 -3.24 27.18 10.32
CA LEU A 63 -2.79 27.79 9.07
C LEU A 63 -3.94 28.52 8.34
N GLY A 64 -5.17 28.07 8.48
CA GLY A 64 -6.33 28.67 7.81
C GLY A 64 -6.12 28.82 6.30
N GLN A 65 -6.00 30.07 5.82
CA GLN A 65 -5.77 30.37 4.39
C GLN A 65 -4.32 30.76 4.08
N SER A 66 -3.41 30.74 5.06
CA SER A 66 -2.02 31.14 4.86
C SER A 66 -1.20 30.13 4.03
N ALA A 67 -1.60 28.88 4.02
CA ALA A 67 -1.00 27.84 3.21
C ALA A 67 -2.07 26.99 2.52
N ARG A 68 -1.73 26.42 1.36
CA ARG A 68 -2.56 25.42 0.70
C ARG A 68 -2.35 24.07 1.38
N ILE A 69 -3.43 23.40 1.73
CA ILE A 69 -3.39 22.06 2.33
C ILE A 69 -3.89 21.05 1.32
N LEU A 70 -3.09 20.02 1.08
CA LEU A 70 -3.44 18.82 0.31
C LEU A 70 -3.25 17.62 1.23
N GLY A 71 -4.16 16.67 1.23
CA GLY A 71 -4.04 15.52 2.12
C GLY A 71 -4.70 14.27 1.59
N GLY A 72 -4.14 13.13 1.96
CA GLY A 72 -4.69 11.80 1.72
C GLY A 72 -4.33 10.87 2.87
N ALA A 73 -5.21 9.89 3.14
CA ALA A 73 -5.00 8.86 4.14
C ALA A 73 -4.81 7.50 3.48
N CYS A 74 -3.97 6.66 4.07
CA CYS A 74 -3.80 5.28 3.64
C CYS A 74 -4.87 4.38 4.26
N ASP A 75 -5.36 3.42 3.49
CA ASP A 75 -6.43 2.51 3.89
C ASP A 75 -5.91 1.37 4.77
N PRO A 76 -6.59 1.06 5.91
CA PRO A 76 -6.24 -0.06 6.76
C PRO A 76 -6.68 -1.41 6.18
N LEU A 77 -6.63 -1.58 4.87
CA LEU A 77 -6.90 -2.83 4.19
C LEU A 77 -5.64 -3.66 4.08
N PHE A 78 -5.77 -4.98 4.18
CA PHE A 78 -4.64 -5.89 3.97
C PHE A 78 -4.03 -5.76 2.55
N THR A 79 -4.86 -5.39 1.59
CA THR A 79 -4.46 -5.10 0.19
C THR A 79 -5.11 -3.78 -0.22
N PRO A 80 -4.52 -2.62 0.15
CA PRO A 80 -5.07 -1.32 -0.18
C PRO A 80 -5.06 -1.08 -1.70
N SER A 81 -5.87 -0.12 -2.13
CA SER A 81 -5.85 0.34 -3.51
C SER A 81 -4.54 1.05 -3.81
N PRO A 82 -3.81 0.66 -4.87
CA PRO A 82 -2.56 1.31 -5.22
C PRO A 82 -2.73 2.81 -5.43
N LEU A 83 -1.82 3.61 -4.88
CA LEU A 83 -1.86 5.07 -4.90
C LEU A 83 -3.14 5.68 -4.26
N GLY A 84 -3.85 4.92 -3.39
CA GLY A 84 -5.10 5.33 -2.77
C GLY A 84 -5.09 6.75 -2.19
N PRO A 85 -4.15 7.14 -1.31
CA PRO A 85 -4.09 8.50 -0.77
C PRO A 85 -3.83 9.57 -1.84
N LEU A 86 -3.19 9.22 -2.94
CA LEU A 86 -2.92 10.16 -4.05
C LEU A 86 -4.13 10.33 -4.98
N LEU A 87 -5.02 9.35 -5.05
CA LEU A 87 -6.29 9.48 -5.78
C LEU A 87 -7.14 10.62 -5.21
N ALA A 88 -7.32 10.66 -3.89
CA ALA A 88 -8.07 11.71 -3.22
C ALA A 88 -7.45 13.12 -3.47
N VAL A 89 -6.13 13.20 -3.43
CA VAL A 89 -5.39 14.46 -3.74
C VAL A 89 -5.56 14.84 -5.20
N ALA A 90 -5.48 13.87 -6.11
CA ALA A 90 -5.60 14.07 -7.55
C ALA A 90 -7.00 14.56 -7.95
N GLU A 91 -8.06 13.94 -7.44
CA GLU A 91 -9.44 14.35 -7.64
C GLU A 91 -9.71 15.78 -7.15
N ALA A 92 -9.13 16.13 -6.01
CA ALA A 92 -9.26 17.48 -5.44
C ALA A 92 -8.48 18.56 -6.20
N SER A 93 -7.32 18.19 -6.76
CA SER A 93 -6.45 19.11 -7.50
C SER A 93 -6.83 19.25 -8.96
N GLY A 94 -7.30 18.16 -9.56
CA GLY A 94 -7.57 18.07 -11.00
C GLY A 94 -6.30 18.10 -11.87
N GLY A 95 -6.47 18.27 -13.16
CA GLY A 95 -5.38 18.57 -14.09
C GLY A 95 -4.45 17.39 -14.36
N GLU A 96 -3.13 17.66 -14.43
CA GLU A 96 -2.12 16.67 -14.82
C GLU A 96 -2.02 15.53 -13.79
N LEU A 97 -2.06 15.84 -12.49
CA LEU A 97 -1.97 14.83 -11.43
C LEU A 97 -3.13 13.83 -11.50
N GLU A 98 -4.36 14.34 -11.69
CA GLU A 98 -5.54 13.50 -11.87
C GLU A 98 -5.39 12.58 -13.10
N ALA A 99 -4.99 13.13 -14.24
CA ALA A 99 -4.82 12.36 -15.46
C ALA A 99 -3.76 11.26 -15.34
N VAL A 100 -2.64 11.55 -14.65
CA VAL A 100 -1.53 10.61 -14.44
C VAL A 100 -1.93 9.49 -13.48
N VAL A 101 -2.58 9.82 -12.36
CA VAL A 101 -3.02 8.82 -11.38
C VAL A 101 -4.15 7.96 -11.94
N ALA A 102 -5.13 8.55 -12.62
CA ALA A 102 -6.28 7.83 -13.20
C ALA A 102 -5.86 6.82 -14.27
N ARG A 103 -4.89 7.17 -15.15
CA ARG A 103 -4.37 6.22 -16.14
C ARG A 103 -3.48 5.12 -15.56
N GLY A 104 -3.11 5.23 -14.28
CA GLY A 104 -2.25 4.28 -13.61
C GLY A 104 -0.80 4.36 -14.07
N ALA A 105 -0.26 5.56 -14.09
CA ALA A 105 1.14 5.80 -14.44
C ALA A 105 2.11 5.28 -13.37
N MET A 106 3.35 5.08 -13.76
CA MET A 106 4.40 4.63 -12.85
C MET A 106 4.72 5.67 -11.77
N PRO A 107 5.20 5.27 -10.59
CA PRO A 107 5.46 6.19 -9.47
C PRO A 107 6.30 7.41 -9.81
N TYR A 108 7.27 7.30 -10.73
CA TYR A 108 8.11 8.43 -11.14
C TYR A 108 7.35 9.51 -11.93
N GLU A 109 6.35 9.13 -12.74
CA GLU A 109 5.47 10.06 -13.46
C GLU A 109 4.53 10.76 -12.47
N VAL A 110 3.97 9.99 -11.53
CA VAL A 110 3.11 10.51 -10.45
C VAL A 110 3.87 11.55 -9.62
N VAL A 111 5.12 11.26 -9.23
CA VAL A 111 5.96 12.22 -8.50
C VAL A 111 6.21 13.47 -9.32
N THR A 112 6.43 13.37 -10.63
CA THR A 112 6.66 14.54 -11.47
C THR A 112 5.43 15.45 -11.51
N ALA A 113 4.25 14.89 -11.72
CA ALA A 113 2.99 15.64 -11.68
C ALA A 113 2.71 16.21 -10.28
N LEU A 114 2.97 15.44 -9.21
CA LEU A 114 2.82 15.89 -7.83
C LEU A 114 3.76 17.06 -7.50
N VAL A 115 5.01 17.03 -7.93
CA VAL A 115 5.97 18.13 -7.77
C VAL A 115 5.48 19.41 -8.44
N HIS A 116 4.93 19.30 -9.66
CA HIS A 116 4.31 20.44 -10.35
C HIS A 116 3.12 20.98 -9.54
N GLU A 117 2.26 20.09 -9.05
CA GLU A 117 1.08 20.47 -8.27
C GLU A 117 1.44 21.15 -6.94
N LEU A 118 2.44 20.62 -6.22
CA LEU A 118 2.93 21.20 -4.97
C LEU A 118 3.60 22.57 -5.18
N SER A 119 4.20 22.78 -6.36
CA SER A 119 4.87 24.05 -6.72
C SER A 119 3.91 25.12 -7.26
N ALA A 120 2.70 24.74 -7.69
CA ALA A 120 1.75 25.65 -8.33
C ALA A 120 1.25 26.76 -7.39
N ARG A 121 1.19 26.52 -6.10
CA ARG A 121 0.82 27.47 -5.05
C ARG A 121 1.68 27.22 -3.81
N ALA A 122 2.62 28.12 -3.54
CA ALA A 122 3.47 28.08 -2.37
C ALA A 122 2.97 29.09 -1.31
N PRO A 123 3.09 28.78 0.00
CA PRO A 123 3.52 27.48 0.52
C PRO A 123 2.39 26.42 0.48
N THR A 124 2.77 25.18 0.23
CA THR A 124 1.85 24.04 0.28
C THR A 124 2.24 23.09 1.42
N VAL A 125 1.26 22.65 2.20
CA VAL A 125 1.39 21.53 3.15
C VAL A 125 0.75 20.30 2.53
N PHE A 126 1.53 19.24 2.37
CA PHE A 126 1.08 17.97 1.85
C PHE A 126 1.08 16.92 2.96
N VAL A 127 -0.10 16.43 3.35
CA VAL A 127 -0.29 15.49 4.45
C VAL A 127 -0.58 14.10 3.91
N LEU A 128 0.17 13.11 4.38
CA LEU A 128 -0.10 11.68 4.17
C LEU A 128 -0.33 11.03 5.53
N GLU A 129 -1.57 10.64 5.81
CA GLU A 129 -1.91 9.99 7.07
C GLU A 129 -1.73 8.48 6.99
N ASP A 130 -1.25 7.91 8.12
CA ASP A 130 -1.13 6.49 8.38
C ASP A 130 -0.36 5.69 7.31
N VAL A 131 0.79 6.24 6.86
CA VAL A 131 1.63 5.62 5.80
C VAL A 131 2.18 4.21 6.16
N HIS A 132 1.92 3.71 7.36
CA HIS A 132 2.18 2.31 7.71
C HIS A 132 1.20 1.34 7.01
N TRP A 133 0.09 1.84 6.45
CA TRP A 133 -0.83 1.10 5.59
C TRP A 133 -0.65 1.39 4.10
N ALA A 134 0.35 2.21 3.76
CA ALA A 134 0.59 2.57 2.37
C ALA A 134 0.97 1.34 1.52
N ASP A 135 0.41 1.27 0.33
CA ASP A 135 0.82 0.34 -0.71
C ASP A 135 2.23 0.64 -1.22
N GLU A 136 2.83 -0.32 -1.93
CA GLU A 136 4.21 -0.21 -2.40
C GLU A 136 4.40 0.98 -3.35
N ALA A 137 3.44 1.25 -4.25
CA ALA A 137 3.52 2.37 -5.19
C ALA A 137 3.47 3.73 -4.45
N THR A 138 2.64 3.86 -3.42
CA THR A 138 2.57 5.05 -2.55
C THR A 138 3.89 5.25 -1.79
N LEU A 139 4.51 4.19 -1.26
CA LEU A 139 5.82 4.27 -0.60
C LEU A 139 6.93 4.69 -1.57
N ASP A 140 6.89 4.23 -2.81
CA ASP A 140 7.83 4.64 -3.85
C ASP A 140 7.65 6.11 -4.24
N VAL A 141 6.41 6.59 -4.33
CA VAL A 141 6.13 8.03 -4.51
C VAL A 141 6.72 8.84 -3.36
N LEU A 142 6.50 8.42 -2.11
CA LEU A 142 7.07 9.12 -0.94
C LEU A 142 8.61 9.10 -0.96
N ARG A 143 9.24 7.97 -1.34
CA ARG A 143 10.69 7.84 -1.50
C ARG A 143 11.25 8.80 -2.54
N LEU A 144 10.64 8.84 -3.72
CA LEU A 144 11.07 9.69 -4.83
C LEU A 144 10.81 11.17 -4.54
N LEU A 145 9.68 11.50 -3.91
CA LEU A 145 9.35 12.86 -3.49
C LEU A 145 10.36 13.37 -2.46
N ALA A 146 10.71 12.57 -1.45
CA ALA A 146 11.69 12.94 -0.43
C ALA A 146 13.08 13.26 -1.01
N ARG A 147 13.47 12.60 -2.12
CA ARG A 147 14.72 12.90 -2.84
C ARG A 147 14.66 14.20 -3.64
N ARG A 148 13.48 14.66 -4.03
CA ARG A 148 13.25 15.85 -4.87
C ARG A 148 12.69 17.03 -4.08
N VAL A 149 12.28 16.82 -2.83
CA VAL A 149 11.53 17.80 -2.02
C VAL A 149 12.27 19.11 -1.86
N GLU A 150 13.60 19.10 -1.84
CA GLU A 150 14.43 20.30 -1.70
C GLU A 150 14.16 21.36 -2.78
N ALA A 151 13.75 20.94 -3.97
CA ALA A 151 13.41 21.82 -5.08
C ALA A 151 11.91 22.24 -5.11
N VAL A 152 11.13 21.85 -4.10
CA VAL A 152 9.68 22.04 -4.06
C VAL A 152 9.31 22.88 -2.85
N PRO A 153 8.67 24.07 -2.96
CA PRO A 153 8.33 24.91 -1.83
C PRO A 153 7.14 24.36 -1.02
N ALA A 154 7.30 23.15 -0.47
CA ALA A 154 6.26 22.45 0.25
C ALA A 154 6.78 21.76 1.54
N LEU A 155 5.93 21.70 2.56
CA LEU A 155 6.12 20.86 3.73
C LEU A 155 5.32 19.57 3.55
N VAL A 156 6.01 18.44 3.48
CA VAL A 156 5.40 17.11 3.44
C VAL A 156 5.34 16.55 4.86
N VAL A 157 4.16 16.25 5.36
CA VAL A 157 3.95 15.64 6.68
C VAL A 157 3.41 14.22 6.49
N ALA A 158 4.14 13.21 6.95
CA ALA A 158 3.71 11.83 6.87
C ALA A 158 3.58 11.20 8.26
N SER A 159 2.37 10.78 8.65
CA SER A 159 2.13 10.15 9.93
C SER A 159 2.19 8.62 9.83
N TYR A 160 2.72 7.96 10.86
CA TYR A 160 2.79 6.50 10.90
C TYR A 160 2.74 5.97 12.34
N ARG A 161 2.39 4.69 12.48
CA ARG A 161 2.45 3.96 13.74
C ARG A 161 3.77 3.23 13.84
N ASP A 162 4.52 3.49 14.91
CA ASP A 162 5.80 2.83 15.15
C ASP A 162 5.63 1.43 15.79
N ASP A 163 4.51 1.21 16.50
CA ASP A 163 4.11 -0.07 17.09
C ASP A 163 3.61 -1.10 16.04
N ALA A 164 3.25 -0.66 14.85
CA ALA A 164 2.79 -1.52 13.76
C ALA A 164 3.92 -2.01 12.82
N LEU A 165 5.16 -1.50 12.99
CA LEU A 165 6.28 -1.80 12.09
C LEU A 165 7.10 -2.99 12.58
N ASP A 166 6.92 -4.15 11.98
CA ASP A 166 7.83 -5.29 12.16
C ASP A 166 9.16 -5.11 11.39
N ARG A 167 10.05 -6.11 11.46
CA ARG A 167 11.38 -6.02 10.84
C ARG A 167 11.33 -6.03 9.31
N ALA A 168 10.31 -6.63 8.73
CA ALA A 168 10.16 -6.81 7.29
C ALA A 168 9.23 -5.74 6.67
N HIS A 169 8.67 -4.84 7.47
CA HIS A 169 7.71 -3.85 7.01
C HIS A 169 8.33 -2.89 5.98
N PRO A 170 7.74 -2.70 4.77
CA PRO A 170 8.30 -1.85 3.71
C PRO A 170 8.59 -0.42 4.16
N LEU A 171 7.68 0.19 4.94
CA LEU A 171 7.90 1.51 5.50
C LEU A 171 9.13 1.57 6.41
N ARG A 172 9.46 0.51 7.16
CA ARG A 172 10.66 0.49 8.01
C ARG A 172 11.94 0.62 7.20
N ILE A 173 11.97 -0.03 6.04
CA ILE A 173 13.10 0.07 5.09
C ILE A 173 13.21 1.51 4.59
N LEU A 174 12.10 2.09 4.12
CA LEU A 174 12.02 3.48 3.67
C LEU A 174 12.48 4.46 4.75
N LEU A 175 12.01 4.31 5.98
CA LEU A 175 12.45 5.15 7.11
C LEU A 175 13.95 5.05 7.33
N GLY A 176 14.56 3.87 7.16
CA GLY A 176 16.01 3.65 7.21
C GLY A 176 16.74 4.46 6.13
N GLU A 177 16.30 4.37 4.89
CA GLU A 177 16.88 5.09 3.75
C GLU A 177 16.81 6.61 3.93
N LEU A 178 15.69 7.12 4.44
CA LEU A 178 15.46 8.55 4.61
C LEU A 178 16.25 9.16 5.80
N THR A 179 16.81 8.35 6.68
CA THR A 179 17.55 8.83 7.87
C THR A 179 18.76 9.69 7.53
N THR A 180 19.37 9.49 6.36
CA THR A 180 20.57 10.20 5.91
C THR A 180 20.26 11.53 5.20
N SER A 181 19.00 11.80 4.89
CA SER A 181 18.59 13.02 4.18
C SER A 181 18.48 14.21 5.14
N ARG A 182 19.10 15.34 4.78
CA ARG A 182 19.03 16.59 5.54
C ARG A 182 17.66 17.28 5.45
N THR A 183 16.87 16.93 4.46
CA THR A 183 15.53 17.48 4.21
C THR A 183 14.42 16.70 4.91
N VAL A 184 14.77 15.61 5.62
CA VAL A 184 13.81 14.74 6.31
C VAL A 184 14.00 14.86 7.82
N GLY A 185 13.00 15.45 8.48
CA GLY A 185 12.88 15.52 9.94
C GLY A 185 12.06 14.36 10.48
N ARG A 186 12.24 14.04 11.76
CA ARG A 186 11.43 13.06 12.49
C ARG A 186 10.94 13.65 13.80
N MET A 187 9.66 13.43 14.06
CA MET A 187 9.00 13.77 15.31
C MET A 187 8.39 12.47 15.87
N ARG A 188 8.53 12.25 17.16
CA ARG A 188 7.89 11.13 17.84
C ARG A 188 6.99 11.63 18.96
N LEU A 189 5.70 11.31 18.86
CA LEU A 189 4.73 11.66 19.90
C LEU A 189 4.79 10.65 21.04
N GLY A 190 4.93 11.15 22.26
CA GLY A 190 4.85 10.39 23.50
C GLY A 190 3.44 10.34 24.07
N ARG A 191 3.23 9.49 25.05
CA ARG A 191 2.01 9.45 25.86
C ARG A 191 1.89 10.68 26.74
N LEU A 192 0.70 10.98 27.26
CA LEU A 192 0.48 12.08 28.21
C LEU A 192 1.12 11.77 29.57
N SER A 193 1.57 12.79 30.25
CA SER A 193 2.04 12.68 31.64
C SER A 193 0.88 12.45 32.62
N PRO A 194 1.17 11.98 33.86
CA PRO A 194 0.16 11.93 34.91
C PRO A 194 -0.55 13.27 35.14
N ALA A 195 0.18 14.37 35.04
CA ALA A 195 -0.37 15.72 35.22
C ALA A 195 -1.37 16.09 34.13
N ALA A 196 -1.07 15.78 32.87
CA ALA A 196 -2.00 16.00 31.77
C ALA A 196 -3.25 15.11 31.87
N VAL A 197 -3.10 13.86 32.29
CA VAL A 197 -4.24 12.97 32.54
C VAL A 197 -5.10 13.50 33.69
N ALA A 198 -4.52 13.99 34.77
CA ALA A 198 -5.24 14.61 35.89
C ALA A 198 -6.06 15.83 35.42
N GLN A 199 -5.48 16.68 34.57
CA GLN A 199 -6.18 17.82 33.98
C GLN A 199 -7.39 17.41 33.15
N LEU A 200 -7.28 16.32 32.36
CA LEU A 200 -8.41 15.79 31.58
C LEU A 200 -9.49 15.17 32.48
N ALA A 201 -9.10 14.58 33.60
CA ALA A 201 -9.98 13.87 34.52
C ALA A 201 -10.73 14.82 35.48
N GLU A 202 -10.23 16.04 35.69
CA GLU A 202 -10.80 17.02 36.65
C GLU A 202 -12.32 17.21 36.52
N PRO A 203 -12.91 17.40 35.31
CA PRO A 203 -14.37 17.59 35.17
C PRO A 203 -15.19 16.34 35.51
N TYR A 204 -14.57 15.16 35.56
CA TYR A 204 -15.26 13.87 35.71
C TYR A 204 -15.23 13.32 37.15
N GLY A 205 -14.38 13.85 38.01
CA GLY A 205 -14.29 13.44 39.42
C GLY A 205 -13.85 11.99 39.63
N VAL A 206 -13.07 11.43 38.69
CA VAL A 206 -12.55 10.04 38.74
C VAL A 206 -11.19 9.99 39.42
N ASP A 207 -10.81 8.81 39.93
CA ASP A 207 -9.47 8.57 40.48
C ASP A 207 -8.43 8.68 39.35
N THR A 208 -7.60 9.72 39.41
CA THR A 208 -6.61 10.05 38.37
C THR A 208 -5.44 9.07 38.35
N ASP A 209 -5.05 8.53 39.50
CA ASP A 209 -3.95 7.58 39.61
C ASP A 209 -4.37 6.21 39.02
N GLU A 210 -5.59 5.79 39.30
CA GLU A 210 -6.17 4.61 38.71
C GLU A 210 -6.34 4.78 37.18
N LEU A 211 -6.85 5.92 36.73
CA LEU A 211 -7.00 6.25 35.32
C LEU A 211 -5.66 6.18 34.59
N TYR A 212 -4.62 6.84 35.15
CA TYR A 212 -3.29 6.80 34.54
C TYR A 212 -2.71 5.38 34.54
N ARG A 213 -2.85 4.63 35.63
CA ARG A 213 -2.37 3.26 35.71
C ARG A 213 -3.01 2.34 34.66
N LYS A 214 -4.32 2.47 34.41
CA LYS A 214 -5.05 1.66 33.42
C LYS A 214 -4.76 2.10 31.98
N THR A 215 -4.70 3.40 31.72
CA THR A 215 -4.53 3.95 30.36
C THR A 215 -3.08 4.14 29.96
N ALA A 216 -2.15 4.08 30.94
CA ALA A 216 -0.73 4.39 30.79
C ALA A 216 -0.49 5.75 30.07
N GLY A 217 -1.42 6.70 30.18
CA GLY A 217 -1.37 8.01 29.55
C GLY A 217 -1.62 8.02 28.04
N ASN A 218 -2.14 6.94 27.44
CA ASN A 218 -2.55 6.97 26.04
C ASN A 218 -3.78 7.89 25.89
N PRO A 219 -3.68 9.01 25.11
CA PRO A 219 -4.75 10.02 25.03
C PRO A 219 -6.09 9.46 24.62
N PHE A 220 -6.10 8.54 23.63
CA PHE A 220 -7.34 7.94 23.17
C PHE A 220 -8.00 7.11 24.28
N PHE A 221 -7.22 6.28 24.97
CA PHE A 221 -7.79 5.46 26.04
C PHE A 221 -8.25 6.31 27.23
N VAL A 222 -7.53 7.40 27.57
CA VAL A 222 -7.96 8.36 28.60
C VAL A 222 -9.32 8.95 28.26
N VAL A 223 -9.48 9.47 27.02
CA VAL A 223 -10.75 10.08 26.59
C VAL A 223 -11.89 9.05 26.54
N GLU A 224 -11.67 7.86 26.03
CA GLU A 224 -12.69 6.81 25.98
C GLU A 224 -13.07 6.32 27.39
N ALA A 225 -12.10 6.16 28.31
CA ALA A 225 -12.37 5.78 29.68
C ALA A 225 -13.19 6.85 30.41
N LEU A 226 -12.90 8.14 30.24
CA LEU A 226 -13.66 9.25 30.79
C LEU A 226 -15.07 9.33 30.19
N ALA A 227 -15.22 9.12 28.89
CA ALA A 227 -16.50 9.10 28.19
C ALA A 227 -17.37 7.90 28.56
N ALA A 228 -16.79 6.79 29.01
CA ALA A 228 -17.51 5.61 29.47
C ALA A 228 -18.33 5.85 30.75
N GLY A 229 -17.99 6.87 31.57
CA GLY A 229 -18.80 7.41 32.69
C GLY A 229 -18.58 6.69 34.04
N ALA A 230 -19.42 7.03 35.01
CA ALA A 230 -19.21 6.82 36.46
C ALA A 230 -19.25 5.38 36.99
N GLU A 231 -19.49 4.34 36.18
CA GLU A 231 -19.54 2.95 36.66
C GLU A 231 -18.17 2.28 36.88
N GLY A 232 -17.08 3.07 36.80
CA GLY A 232 -15.70 2.63 36.96
C GLY A 232 -14.88 2.80 35.69
N ILE A 233 -13.55 2.84 35.85
CA ILE A 233 -12.62 2.97 34.73
C ILE A 233 -12.46 1.60 34.07
N PRO A 234 -12.79 1.46 32.75
CA PRO A 234 -12.66 0.20 32.03
C PRO A 234 -11.22 -0.34 32.05
N ASP A 235 -11.08 -1.66 32.01
CA ASP A 235 -9.76 -2.29 32.06
C ASP A 235 -9.01 -2.23 30.73
N THR A 236 -9.76 -2.16 29.62
CA THR A 236 -9.19 -2.11 28.27
C THR A 236 -9.83 -1.00 27.42
N VAL A 237 -9.11 -0.56 26.39
CA VAL A 237 -9.63 0.34 25.35
C VAL A 237 -10.91 -0.21 24.73
N ARG A 238 -10.93 -1.53 24.47
CA ARG A 238 -12.08 -2.21 23.89
C ARG A 238 -13.31 -2.08 24.77
N ASP A 239 -13.17 -2.33 26.07
CA ASP A 239 -14.31 -2.25 27.02
C ASP A 239 -14.85 -0.82 27.11
N ALA A 240 -13.96 0.18 27.09
CA ALA A 240 -14.36 1.59 27.07
C ALA A 240 -15.19 1.93 25.81
N VAL A 241 -14.73 1.49 24.63
CA VAL A 241 -15.44 1.70 23.36
C VAL A 241 -16.80 1.00 23.36
N LEU A 242 -16.84 -0.27 23.79
CA LEU A 242 -18.08 -1.05 23.82
C LEU A 242 -19.10 -0.50 24.83
N ALA A 243 -18.64 -0.04 26.01
CA ALA A 243 -19.50 0.61 26.99
C ALA A 243 -20.12 1.90 26.45
N ARG A 244 -19.36 2.66 25.64
CA ARG A 244 -19.86 3.86 24.98
C ARG A 244 -20.87 3.52 23.87
N ALA A 245 -20.56 2.53 23.03
CA ALA A 245 -21.46 2.05 21.98
C ALA A 245 -22.78 1.51 22.54
N ALA A 246 -22.77 0.87 23.72
CA ALA A 246 -23.95 0.34 24.40
C ALA A 246 -24.97 1.42 24.85
N ARG A 247 -24.57 2.70 24.87
CA ARG A 247 -25.46 3.83 25.19
C ARG A 247 -26.27 4.33 24.00
N LEU A 248 -25.91 3.91 22.79
CA LEU A 248 -26.63 4.25 21.58
C LEU A 248 -27.94 3.44 21.47
N SER A 249 -28.87 3.99 20.72
CA SER A 249 -30.04 3.23 20.33
C SER A 249 -29.69 1.97 19.53
N PRO A 250 -30.54 0.95 19.45
CA PRO A 250 -30.30 -0.21 18.60
C PRO A 250 -30.03 0.15 17.13
N GLY A 251 -30.64 1.24 16.64
CA GLY A 251 -30.35 1.77 15.30
C GLY A 251 -28.95 2.38 15.20
N GLY A 252 -28.55 3.18 16.20
CA GLY A 252 -27.20 3.75 16.27
C GLY A 252 -26.12 2.67 16.34
N ALA A 253 -26.30 1.64 17.16
CA ALA A 253 -25.39 0.50 17.20
C ALA A 253 -25.31 -0.24 15.85
N THR A 254 -26.45 -0.38 15.15
CA THR A 254 -26.47 -0.97 13.79
C THR A 254 -25.71 -0.14 12.78
N LEU A 255 -25.77 1.18 12.88
CA LEU A 255 -25.03 2.09 12.04
C LEU A 255 -23.52 2.00 12.31
N LEU A 256 -23.10 1.95 13.58
CA LEU A 256 -21.69 1.74 13.94
C LEU A 256 -21.14 0.45 13.33
N ASP A 257 -21.90 -0.66 13.42
CA ASP A 257 -21.49 -1.93 12.81
C ASP A 257 -21.31 -1.79 11.29
N ALA A 258 -22.18 -1.04 10.62
CA ALA A 258 -22.10 -0.81 9.18
C ALA A 258 -20.86 0.02 8.79
N VAL A 259 -20.57 1.11 9.52
CA VAL A 259 -19.38 1.92 9.29
C VAL A 259 -18.10 1.14 9.60
N ALA A 260 -18.13 0.28 10.64
CA ALA A 260 -16.94 -0.48 11.05
C ALA A 260 -16.43 -1.45 9.98
N VAL A 261 -17.33 -2.02 9.16
CA VAL A 261 -16.95 -2.96 8.10
C VAL A 261 -16.57 -2.30 6.78
N VAL A 262 -16.64 -0.97 6.67
CA VAL A 262 -16.32 -0.20 5.46
C VAL A 262 -15.19 0.81 5.75
N PRO A 263 -13.95 0.34 6.01
CA PRO A 263 -12.82 1.23 6.22
C PRO A 263 -12.35 1.85 4.89
N PRO A 264 -11.61 3.00 4.93
CA PRO A 264 -11.36 3.82 6.11
C PRO A 264 -12.54 4.72 6.45
N GLN A 265 -13.38 5.01 5.48
CA GLN A 265 -14.58 5.83 5.57
C GLN A 265 -15.70 5.25 4.69
N ALA A 266 -16.92 5.44 5.11
CA ALA A 266 -18.11 5.06 4.35
C ALA A 266 -18.66 6.30 3.64
N GLU A 267 -18.68 6.32 2.33
CA GLU A 267 -19.40 7.31 1.53
C GLU A 267 -20.90 7.26 1.87
N LEU A 268 -21.59 8.38 1.89
CA LEU A 268 -23.01 8.41 2.31
C LEU A 268 -23.89 7.43 1.54
N TRP A 269 -23.73 7.37 0.22
CA TRP A 269 -24.47 6.42 -0.63
C TRP A 269 -24.20 4.95 -0.26
N LEU A 270 -22.95 4.64 0.10
CA LEU A 270 -22.56 3.30 0.52
C LEU A 270 -23.10 2.98 1.91
N LEU A 271 -23.05 3.97 2.82
CA LEU A 271 -23.61 3.84 4.17
C LEU A 271 -25.12 3.57 4.12
N GLU A 272 -25.86 4.29 3.29
CA GLU A 272 -27.29 4.05 3.06
C GLU A 272 -27.56 2.63 2.55
N ALA A 273 -26.77 2.16 1.59
CA ALA A 273 -26.88 0.81 1.04
C ALA A 273 -26.56 -0.29 2.07
N VAL A 274 -25.55 -0.06 2.93
CA VAL A 274 -25.08 -1.06 3.91
C VAL A 274 -25.93 -1.03 5.19
N ALA A 275 -26.22 0.14 5.72
CA ALA A 275 -26.97 0.31 6.99
C ALA A 275 -28.49 0.29 6.80
N GLY A 276 -29.01 0.61 5.59
CA GLY A 276 -30.43 0.75 5.34
C GLY A 276 -31.06 1.81 6.23
N ALA A 277 -32.23 1.54 6.82
CA ALA A 277 -32.95 2.47 7.70
C ALA A 277 -32.13 2.94 8.93
N ALA A 278 -31.04 2.25 9.29
CA ALA A 278 -30.18 2.69 10.39
C ALA A 278 -29.32 3.92 10.01
N ALA A 279 -29.21 4.26 8.73
CA ALA A 279 -28.53 5.48 8.27
C ALA A 279 -29.15 6.75 8.86
N ASP A 280 -30.47 6.76 9.16
CA ASP A 280 -31.18 7.88 9.81
C ASP A 280 -30.65 8.18 11.23
N ARG A 281 -29.82 7.32 11.81
CA ARG A 281 -29.20 7.50 13.13
C ARG A 281 -27.81 8.13 13.10
N LEU A 282 -27.41 8.68 11.96
CA LEU A 282 -26.09 9.28 11.80
C LEU A 282 -25.83 10.40 12.81
N ASP A 283 -26.79 11.30 13.03
CA ASP A 283 -26.65 12.41 13.98
C ASP A 283 -26.44 11.92 15.42
N GLU A 284 -27.07 10.81 15.82
CA GLU A 284 -26.86 10.18 17.13
C GLU A 284 -25.39 9.71 17.27
N CYS A 285 -24.85 9.04 16.26
CA CYS A 285 -23.47 8.55 16.27
C CYS A 285 -22.44 9.67 16.19
N LEU A 286 -22.69 10.73 15.44
CA LEU A 286 -21.87 11.94 15.39
C LEU A 286 -21.87 12.65 16.75
N THR A 287 -23.05 12.89 17.34
CA THR A 287 -23.20 13.53 18.66
C THR A 287 -22.53 12.72 19.76
N SER A 288 -22.57 11.39 19.67
CA SER A 288 -21.84 10.53 20.61
C SER A 288 -20.32 10.71 20.51
N GLY A 289 -19.79 11.29 19.41
CA GLY A 289 -18.38 11.49 19.12
C GLY A 289 -17.65 10.19 18.77
N MET A 290 -18.33 9.09 18.47
CA MET A 290 -17.71 7.87 17.95
C MET A 290 -17.41 7.97 16.46
N LEU A 291 -18.28 8.64 15.71
CA LEU A 291 -18.08 8.93 14.30
C LEU A 291 -17.73 10.40 14.07
N THR A 292 -17.13 10.67 12.94
CA THR A 292 -16.86 12.01 12.41
C THR A 292 -17.32 12.06 10.96
N PHE A 293 -17.73 13.26 10.50
CA PHE A 293 -18.04 13.48 9.11
C PHE A 293 -16.82 14.11 8.45
N GLU A 294 -16.30 13.49 7.42
CA GLU A 294 -15.16 13.98 6.64
C GLU A 294 -15.60 14.34 5.21
N SER A 295 -14.75 14.98 4.44
CA SER A 295 -15.10 15.55 3.12
C SER A 295 -15.75 14.54 2.16
N ALA A 296 -15.46 13.26 2.27
CA ALA A 296 -15.97 12.21 1.38
C ALA A 296 -16.96 11.26 2.04
N GLY A 297 -17.17 11.31 3.37
CA GLY A 297 -18.06 10.38 4.04
C GLY A 297 -17.97 10.37 5.56
N VAL A 298 -18.37 9.26 6.15
CA VAL A 298 -18.43 9.05 7.60
C VAL A 298 -17.32 8.06 7.99
N ALA A 299 -16.55 8.39 8.99
CA ALA A 299 -15.48 7.56 9.51
C ALA A 299 -15.56 7.43 11.04
N PHE A 300 -14.93 6.39 11.60
CA PHE A 300 -14.66 6.38 13.03
C PHE A 300 -13.62 7.46 13.35
N ARG A 301 -13.85 8.18 14.44
CA ARG A 301 -12.87 9.18 14.93
C ARG A 301 -11.50 8.56 15.23
N HIS A 302 -11.47 7.28 15.61
CA HIS A 302 -10.27 6.53 15.94
C HIS A 302 -10.35 5.09 15.43
N GLU A 303 -9.32 4.64 14.74
CA GLU A 303 -9.25 3.29 14.19
C GLU A 303 -9.36 2.20 15.28
N LEU A 304 -8.81 2.44 16.47
CA LEU A 304 -8.98 1.49 17.58
C LEU A 304 -10.44 1.29 17.98
N ALA A 305 -11.28 2.36 17.87
CA ALA A 305 -12.71 2.24 18.12
C ALA A 305 -13.40 1.43 17.00
N ARG A 306 -13.01 1.68 15.73
CA ARG A 306 -13.51 0.90 14.60
C ARG A 306 -13.23 -0.59 14.77
N LEU A 307 -11.98 -0.95 15.07
CA LEU A 307 -11.57 -2.33 15.28
C LEU A 307 -12.34 -3.00 16.43
N ALA A 308 -12.50 -2.30 17.57
CA ALA A 308 -13.24 -2.83 18.71
C ALA A 308 -14.71 -3.12 18.35
N ILE A 309 -15.37 -2.22 17.60
CA ILE A 309 -16.74 -2.42 17.11
C ILE A 309 -16.77 -3.56 16.09
N GLU A 310 -15.91 -3.56 15.09
CA GLU A 310 -15.85 -4.59 14.05
C GLU A 310 -15.67 -6.00 14.64
N GLU A 311 -14.78 -6.16 15.64
CA GLU A 311 -14.60 -7.43 16.34
C GLU A 311 -15.83 -7.86 17.16
N SER A 312 -16.63 -6.91 17.64
CA SER A 312 -17.85 -7.19 18.41
C SER A 312 -19.03 -7.62 17.54
N VAL A 313 -18.99 -7.35 16.23
CA VAL A 313 -20.07 -7.70 15.30
C VAL A 313 -20.17 -9.24 15.19
N PRO A 314 -21.36 -9.83 15.43
CA PRO A 314 -21.55 -11.27 15.26
C PRO A 314 -21.21 -11.74 13.84
N PRO A 315 -20.54 -12.90 13.66
CA PRO A 315 -20.05 -13.35 12.35
C PRO A 315 -21.10 -13.37 11.24
N HIS A 316 -22.32 -13.86 11.54
CA HIS A 316 -23.40 -13.91 10.56
C HIS A 316 -23.86 -12.52 10.12
N ARG A 317 -23.85 -11.54 11.02
CA ARG A 317 -24.21 -10.16 10.74
C ARG A 317 -23.10 -9.48 9.92
N LYS A 318 -21.83 -9.73 10.27
CA LYS A 318 -20.65 -9.24 9.56
C LYS A 318 -20.68 -9.68 8.09
N VAL A 319 -20.94 -10.97 7.82
CA VAL A 319 -21.13 -11.50 6.46
C VAL A 319 -22.24 -10.78 5.71
N GLY A 320 -23.39 -10.50 6.38
CA GLY A 320 -24.50 -9.76 5.78
C GLY A 320 -24.14 -8.32 5.41
N LEU A 321 -23.37 -7.63 6.26
CA LEU A 321 -22.87 -6.28 5.99
C LEU A 321 -21.92 -6.26 4.79
N HIS A 322 -20.92 -7.14 4.77
CA HIS A 322 -19.99 -7.24 3.65
C HIS A 322 -20.68 -7.60 2.33
N ARG A 323 -21.72 -8.43 2.35
CA ARG A 323 -22.51 -8.76 1.14
C ARG A 323 -23.24 -7.54 0.59
N ARG A 324 -23.83 -6.69 1.45
CA ARG A 324 -24.46 -5.43 1.02
C ARG A 324 -23.42 -4.44 0.49
N ALA A 325 -22.28 -4.31 1.16
CA ALA A 325 -21.18 -3.48 0.69
C ALA A 325 -20.67 -3.93 -0.69
N LEU A 326 -20.46 -5.24 -0.87
CA LEU A 326 -20.04 -5.81 -2.16
C LEU A 326 -21.04 -5.48 -3.28
N ALA A 327 -22.33 -5.65 -3.02
CA ALA A 327 -23.38 -5.36 -4.00
C ALA A 327 -23.41 -3.88 -4.39
N ALA A 328 -23.29 -2.97 -3.41
CA ALA A 328 -23.29 -1.54 -3.65
C ALA A 328 -22.02 -1.07 -4.40
N LEU A 329 -20.84 -1.55 -3.98
CA LEU A 329 -19.56 -1.20 -4.60
C LEU A 329 -19.40 -1.75 -6.03
N ALA A 330 -20.16 -2.77 -6.41
CA ALA A 330 -20.13 -3.32 -7.77
C ALA A 330 -20.77 -2.38 -8.81
N ASP A 331 -21.65 -1.47 -8.38
CA ASP A 331 -22.32 -0.47 -9.22
C ASP A 331 -22.36 0.89 -8.49
N PRO A 332 -21.21 1.57 -8.36
CA PRO A 332 -21.12 2.85 -7.66
C PRO A 332 -21.84 3.96 -8.46
N PRO A 333 -22.40 4.99 -7.81
CA PRO A 333 -23.11 6.07 -8.48
C PRO A 333 -22.22 6.96 -9.35
N GLY A 334 -20.92 6.79 -9.29
CA GLY A 334 -19.95 7.51 -10.11
C GLY A 334 -18.58 6.84 -10.08
N GLY A 335 -17.80 7.04 -11.15
CA GLY A 335 -16.46 6.47 -11.28
C GLY A 335 -16.42 4.97 -11.60
N ALA A 336 -15.22 4.41 -11.61
CA ALA A 336 -15.00 2.98 -11.79
C ALA A 336 -15.02 2.27 -10.43
N PRO A 337 -15.54 1.02 -10.38
CA PRO A 337 -15.52 0.22 -9.15
C PRO A 337 -14.10 0.01 -8.61
N ASP A 338 -13.92 0.15 -7.31
CA ASP A 338 -12.66 -0.18 -6.63
C ASP A 338 -12.52 -1.69 -6.48
N LEU A 339 -11.63 -2.26 -7.30
CA LEU A 339 -11.40 -3.70 -7.37
C LEU A 339 -10.83 -4.28 -6.06
N ALA A 340 -10.01 -3.52 -5.33
CA ALA A 340 -9.42 -3.98 -4.07
C ALA A 340 -10.47 -4.06 -2.96
N ARG A 341 -11.33 -3.04 -2.84
CA ARG A 341 -12.48 -3.05 -1.92
C ARG A 341 -13.48 -4.16 -2.27
N LEU A 342 -13.77 -4.35 -3.57
CA LEU A 342 -14.64 -5.44 -4.02
C LEU A 342 -14.07 -6.81 -3.64
N ALA A 343 -12.78 -7.06 -3.88
CA ALA A 343 -12.14 -8.32 -3.51
C ALA A 343 -12.14 -8.54 -1.99
N HIS A 344 -11.94 -7.49 -1.19
CA HIS A 344 -12.01 -7.54 0.27
C HIS A 344 -13.43 -7.94 0.74
N HIS A 345 -14.46 -7.21 0.28
CA HIS A 345 -15.82 -7.50 0.70
C HIS A 345 -16.34 -8.86 0.17
N ALA A 346 -15.90 -9.28 -1.02
CA ALA A 346 -16.23 -10.60 -1.56
C ALA A 346 -15.70 -11.73 -0.65
N GLU A 347 -14.43 -11.63 -0.22
CA GLU A 347 -13.84 -12.61 0.70
C GLU A 347 -14.54 -12.62 2.05
N ALA A 348 -14.76 -11.45 2.64
CA ALA A 348 -15.42 -11.32 3.94
C ALA A 348 -16.92 -11.72 3.89
N ALA A 349 -17.56 -11.62 2.73
CA ALA A 349 -18.91 -12.12 2.48
C ALA A 349 -18.97 -13.63 2.23
N GLY A 350 -17.82 -14.29 2.01
CA GLY A 350 -17.74 -15.70 1.62
C GLY A 350 -18.22 -15.97 0.18
N ASP A 351 -18.22 -14.94 -0.67
CA ASP A 351 -18.62 -15.04 -2.08
C ASP A 351 -17.42 -15.43 -2.96
N VAL A 352 -17.25 -16.73 -3.15
CA VAL A 352 -16.11 -17.29 -3.89
C VAL A 352 -16.09 -16.83 -5.35
N ASP A 353 -17.24 -16.76 -6.01
CA ASP A 353 -17.31 -16.38 -7.42
C ASP A 353 -16.92 -14.90 -7.60
N ALA A 354 -17.34 -14.03 -6.68
CA ALA A 354 -16.91 -12.64 -6.63
C ALA A 354 -15.40 -12.51 -6.33
N VAL A 355 -14.84 -13.31 -5.40
CA VAL A 355 -13.40 -13.33 -5.14
C VAL A 355 -12.62 -13.70 -6.40
N LEU A 356 -13.03 -14.76 -7.08
CA LEU A 356 -12.37 -15.23 -8.32
C LEU A 356 -12.51 -14.24 -9.48
N ARG A 357 -13.52 -13.39 -9.45
CA ARG A 357 -13.70 -12.31 -10.43
C ARG A 357 -12.84 -11.08 -10.10
N PHE A 358 -12.88 -10.60 -8.86
CA PHE A 358 -12.34 -9.30 -8.51
C PHE A 358 -10.89 -9.35 -8.02
N ALA A 359 -10.46 -10.40 -7.32
CA ALA A 359 -9.09 -10.47 -6.81
C ALA A 359 -8.03 -10.56 -7.92
N PRO A 360 -8.17 -11.37 -8.99
CA PRO A 360 -7.23 -11.34 -10.11
C PRO A 360 -7.20 -10.01 -10.85
N ALA A 361 -8.35 -9.34 -10.99
CA ALA A 361 -8.43 -8.03 -11.63
C ALA A 361 -7.74 -6.94 -10.78
N ALA A 362 -7.96 -6.96 -9.45
CA ALA A 362 -7.26 -6.09 -8.51
C ALA A 362 -5.74 -6.33 -8.55
N ALA A 363 -5.32 -7.61 -8.61
CA ALA A 363 -3.90 -7.96 -8.71
C ALA A 363 -3.27 -7.42 -10.01
N ALA A 364 -3.94 -7.58 -11.15
CA ALA A 364 -3.46 -7.07 -12.42
C ALA A 364 -3.34 -5.54 -12.40
N ARG A 365 -4.32 -4.84 -11.81
CA ARG A 365 -4.28 -3.38 -11.61
C ARG A 365 -3.12 -2.98 -10.70
N ALA A 366 -2.93 -3.66 -9.57
CA ALA A 366 -1.82 -3.40 -8.66
C ALA A 366 -0.46 -3.59 -9.35
N ALA A 367 -0.27 -4.68 -10.08
CA ALA A 367 0.96 -4.95 -10.83
C ALA A 367 1.24 -3.87 -11.89
N SER A 368 0.22 -3.37 -12.59
CA SER A 368 0.39 -2.30 -13.59
C SER A 368 0.82 -0.96 -12.98
N LEU A 369 0.59 -0.77 -11.68
CA LEU A 369 0.96 0.42 -10.92
C LEU A 369 2.28 0.25 -10.13
N GLY A 370 2.96 -0.90 -10.28
CA GLY A 370 4.17 -1.21 -9.53
C GLY A 370 3.92 -1.68 -8.09
N ALA A 371 2.67 -1.83 -7.65
CA ALA A 371 2.31 -2.36 -6.33
C ALA A 371 2.36 -3.90 -6.33
N HIS A 372 3.56 -4.46 -6.44
CA HIS A 372 3.74 -5.89 -6.66
C HIS A 372 3.45 -6.73 -5.41
N ARG A 373 3.62 -6.19 -4.18
CA ARG A 373 3.24 -6.88 -2.94
C ARG A 373 1.73 -7.09 -2.85
N GLU A 374 0.97 -6.04 -3.15
CA GLU A 374 -0.49 -6.07 -3.21
C GLU A 374 -0.97 -7.00 -4.32
N ALA A 375 -0.31 -6.98 -5.50
CA ALA A 375 -0.60 -7.91 -6.58
C ALA A 375 -0.40 -9.37 -6.15
N ALA A 376 0.72 -9.70 -5.51
CA ALA A 376 1.01 -11.03 -5.01
C ALA A 376 -0.04 -11.50 -3.98
N ALA A 377 -0.44 -10.62 -3.06
CA ALA A 377 -1.45 -10.90 -2.05
C ALA A 377 -2.85 -11.11 -2.65
N GLN A 378 -3.23 -10.31 -3.65
CA GLN A 378 -4.51 -10.48 -4.36
C GLN A 378 -4.54 -11.78 -5.20
N TYR A 379 -3.44 -12.14 -5.89
CA TYR A 379 -3.34 -13.45 -6.55
C TYR A 379 -3.42 -14.60 -5.53
N ALA A 380 -2.76 -14.48 -4.36
CA ALA A 380 -2.86 -15.47 -3.30
C ALA A 380 -4.30 -15.61 -2.79
N ARG A 381 -5.05 -14.49 -2.68
CA ARG A 381 -6.48 -14.49 -2.30
C ARG A 381 -7.31 -15.35 -3.26
N ALA A 382 -7.16 -15.17 -4.57
CA ALA A 382 -7.86 -15.96 -5.57
C ALA A 382 -7.43 -17.45 -5.53
N LEU A 383 -6.14 -17.72 -5.38
CA LEU A 383 -5.57 -19.07 -5.38
C LEU A 383 -5.99 -19.92 -4.16
N ARG A 384 -6.46 -19.32 -3.06
CA ARG A 384 -7.11 -20.07 -1.96
C ARG A 384 -8.34 -20.86 -2.40
N PHE A 385 -8.95 -20.44 -3.50
CA PHE A 385 -10.09 -21.12 -4.12
C PHE A 385 -9.70 -21.81 -5.43
N GLY A 386 -8.43 -22.24 -5.55
CA GLY A 386 -7.85 -22.81 -6.76
C GLY A 386 -8.59 -24.04 -7.29
N ASP A 387 -9.28 -24.81 -6.44
CA ASP A 387 -10.08 -25.97 -6.81
C ASP A 387 -11.33 -25.60 -7.65
N ARG A 388 -11.76 -24.35 -7.60
CA ARG A 388 -12.88 -23.81 -8.40
C ARG A 388 -12.41 -23.28 -9.76
N LEU A 389 -11.10 -23.16 -9.97
CA LEU A 389 -10.50 -22.69 -11.22
C LEU A 389 -10.22 -23.84 -12.17
N SER A 390 -10.28 -23.58 -13.48
CA SER A 390 -9.69 -24.49 -14.44
C SER A 390 -8.17 -24.60 -14.22
N VAL A 391 -7.59 -25.75 -14.51
CA VAL A 391 -6.13 -25.96 -14.36
C VAL A 391 -5.33 -24.90 -15.15
N ALA A 392 -5.81 -24.50 -16.33
CA ALA A 392 -5.19 -23.48 -17.16
C ALA A 392 -5.19 -22.09 -16.47
N HIS A 393 -6.33 -21.67 -15.93
CA HIS A 393 -6.45 -20.39 -15.25
C HIS A 393 -5.67 -20.37 -13.93
N ARG A 394 -5.67 -21.50 -13.20
CA ARG A 394 -4.83 -21.65 -12.00
C ARG A 394 -3.34 -21.49 -12.34
N ALA A 395 -2.86 -22.12 -13.42
CA ALA A 395 -1.48 -21.97 -13.87
C ALA A 395 -1.12 -20.51 -14.16
N GLU A 396 -1.99 -19.79 -14.87
CA GLU A 396 -1.79 -18.38 -15.19
C GLU A 396 -1.68 -17.51 -13.93
N LEU A 397 -2.59 -17.67 -12.95
CA LEU A 397 -2.54 -16.91 -11.71
C LEU A 397 -1.29 -17.23 -10.88
N LEU A 398 -0.84 -18.48 -10.87
CA LEU A 398 0.39 -18.92 -10.20
C LEU A 398 1.63 -18.28 -10.83
N GLU A 399 1.72 -18.24 -12.16
CA GLU A 399 2.81 -17.57 -12.89
C GLU A 399 2.87 -16.08 -12.58
N ARG A 400 1.73 -15.40 -12.58
CA ARG A 400 1.63 -13.99 -12.25
C ARG A 400 1.99 -13.72 -10.79
N ARG A 401 1.53 -14.55 -9.85
CA ARG A 401 1.92 -14.49 -8.44
C ARG A 401 3.42 -14.66 -8.28
N SER A 402 4.00 -15.67 -8.95
CA SER A 402 5.44 -15.92 -8.91
C SER A 402 6.25 -14.69 -9.36
N GLN A 403 5.83 -14.05 -10.44
CA GLN A 403 6.48 -12.84 -10.94
C GLN A 403 6.38 -11.70 -9.93
N ALA A 404 5.20 -11.45 -9.37
CA ALA A 404 4.99 -10.40 -8.38
C ALA A 404 5.82 -10.65 -7.10
N CYS A 405 5.86 -11.88 -6.61
CA CYS A 405 6.69 -12.28 -5.47
C CYS A 405 8.19 -12.11 -5.76
N ASN A 406 8.66 -12.45 -6.97
CA ASN A 406 10.06 -12.30 -7.35
C ASN A 406 10.50 -10.82 -7.38
N LEU A 407 9.64 -9.93 -7.88
CA LEU A 407 9.92 -8.49 -7.93
C LEU A 407 9.98 -7.84 -6.53
N THR A 408 9.42 -8.49 -5.52
CA THR A 408 9.35 -7.99 -4.14
C THR A 408 10.21 -8.79 -3.15
N ASP A 409 11.16 -9.57 -3.67
CA ASP A 409 12.10 -10.42 -2.90
C ASP A 409 11.42 -11.48 -2.00
N GLN A 410 10.17 -11.86 -2.31
CA GLN A 410 9.43 -12.95 -1.67
C GLN A 410 9.80 -14.29 -2.34
N ARG A 411 11.08 -14.66 -2.31
CA ARG A 411 11.66 -15.73 -3.14
C ARG A 411 11.05 -17.11 -2.93
N ASP A 412 10.82 -17.50 -1.68
CA ASP A 412 10.24 -18.81 -1.38
C ASP A 412 8.83 -18.93 -1.96
N ALA A 413 8.01 -17.89 -1.79
CA ALA A 413 6.66 -17.83 -2.36
C ALA A 413 6.69 -17.79 -3.91
N ALA A 414 7.69 -17.14 -4.51
CA ALA A 414 7.87 -17.13 -5.96
C ALA A 414 8.22 -18.50 -6.50
N ILE A 415 9.11 -19.24 -5.81
CA ILE A 415 9.53 -20.60 -6.16
C ILE A 415 8.34 -21.57 -6.03
N GLU A 416 7.63 -21.54 -4.90
CA GLU A 416 6.44 -22.36 -4.69
C GLU A 416 5.41 -22.14 -5.80
N ALA A 417 5.08 -20.88 -6.09
CA ALA A 417 4.09 -20.55 -7.10
C ALA A 417 4.49 -21.03 -8.51
N ILE A 418 5.76 -20.86 -8.92
CA ILE A 418 6.19 -21.30 -10.26
C ILE A 418 6.29 -22.84 -10.35
N GLN A 419 6.60 -23.55 -9.27
CA GLN A 419 6.61 -25.01 -9.24
C GLN A 419 5.19 -25.56 -9.35
N ASP A 420 4.21 -24.95 -8.68
CA ASP A 420 2.80 -25.30 -8.81
C ASP A 420 2.27 -25.00 -10.23
N ALA A 421 2.67 -23.88 -10.83
CA ALA A 421 2.35 -23.57 -12.22
C ALA A 421 2.91 -24.63 -13.19
N LEU A 422 4.16 -25.05 -12.99
CA LEU A 422 4.79 -26.13 -13.76
C LEU A 422 3.98 -27.45 -13.68
N ALA A 423 3.52 -27.82 -12.48
CA ALA A 423 2.68 -28.98 -12.30
C ALA A 423 1.38 -28.88 -13.13
N CYS A 424 0.73 -27.71 -13.09
CA CYS A 424 -0.47 -27.45 -13.89
C CYS A 424 -0.18 -27.51 -15.42
N ARG A 425 0.91 -26.87 -15.91
CA ARG A 425 1.29 -26.88 -17.33
C ARG A 425 1.60 -28.31 -17.84
N ARG A 426 2.27 -29.13 -17.03
CA ARG A 426 2.50 -30.56 -17.31
C ARG A 426 1.20 -31.35 -17.40
N GLN A 427 0.28 -31.15 -16.46
CA GLN A 427 -1.04 -31.78 -16.49
C GLN A 427 -1.82 -31.44 -17.77
N LEU A 428 -1.65 -30.21 -18.28
CA LEU A 428 -2.30 -29.74 -19.51
C LEU A 428 -1.56 -30.16 -20.80
N GLY A 429 -0.34 -30.70 -20.71
CA GLY A 429 0.50 -30.99 -21.86
C GLY A 429 0.99 -29.74 -22.62
N GLN A 430 0.97 -28.58 -21.98
CA GLN A 430 1.38 -27.28 -22.55
C GLN A 430 2.90 -27.12 -22.49
N ARG A 431 3.58 -27.78 -23.46
CA ARG A 431 5.05 -27.89 -23.43
C ARG A 431 5.78 -26.57 -23.62
N LEU A 432 5.23 -25.62 -24.39
CA LEU A 432 5.82 -24.30 -24.59
C LEU A 432 5.84 -23.51 -23.29
N GLU A 433 4.68 -23.44 -22.61
CA GLU A 433 4.50 -22.76 -21.34
C GLU A 433 5.26 -23.47 -20.21
N GLU A 434 5.37 -24.80 -20.24
CA GLU A 434 6.22 -25.57 -19.32
C GLU A 434 7.68 -25.15 -19.46
N GLY A 435 8.17 -25.00 -20.69
CA GLY A 435 9.53 -24.55 -20.97
C GLY A 435 9.81 -23.13 -20.45
N ASP A 436 8.88 -22.19 -20.67
CA ASP A 436 9.02 -20.82 -20.15
C ASP A 436 8.94 -20.79 -18.61
N ALA A 437 8.08 -21.58 -17.99
CA ALA A 437 8.01 -21.68 -16.53
C ALA A 437 9.30 -22.26 -15.92
N LEU A 438 9.94 -23.25 -16.57
CA LEU A 438 11.26 -23.77 -16.17
C LEU A 438 12.34 -22.68 -16.28
N ARG A 439 12.33 -21.90 -17.34
CA ARG A 439 13.23 -20.76 -17.51
C ARG A 439 13.05 -19.72 -16.38
N ARG A 440 11.80 -19.36 -16.07
CA ARG A 440 11.49 -18.43 -14.95
C ARG A 440 11.92 -19.00 -13.60
N LEU A 441 11.73 -20.30 -13.39
CA LEU A 441 12.22 -20.98 -12.19
C LEU A 441 13.74 -20.84 -12.06
N SER A 442 14.51 -21.04 -13.15
CA SER A 442 15.95 -20.79 -13.17
C SER A 442 16.30 -19.40 -12.71
N GLN A 443 15.61 -18.40 -13.25
CA GLN A 443 15.84 -16.98 -12.95
C GLN A 443 15.58 -16.64 -11.46
N ILE A 444 14.54 -17.22 -10.87
CA ILE A 444 14.20 -17.02 -9.45
C ILE A 444 15.19 -17.73 -8.53
N LEU A 445 15.67 -18.91 -8.94
CA LEU A 445 16.64 -19.71 -8.20
C LEU A 445 18.07 -19.14 -8.26
N TRP A 446 18.29 -18.15 -9.13
CA TRP A 446 19.60 -17.53 -9.30
C TRP A 446 19.96 -16.62 -8.10
N CYS A 447 20.31 -17.24 -7.01
CA CYS A 447 20.75 -16.60 -5.77
C CYS A 447 21.91 -17.41 -5.14
N PRO A 448 22.71 -16.82 -4.25
CA PRO A 448 23.76 -17.54 -3.56
C PRO A 448 23.26 -18.84 -2.93
N GLY A 449 23.88 -19.96 -3.29
CA GLY A 449 23.57 -21.29 -2.76
C GLY A 449 22.62 -22.15 -3.59
N ARG A 450 21.91 -21.61 -4.61
CA ARG A 450 20.99 -22.41 -5.44
C ARG A 450 21.35 -22.43 -6.94
N THR A 451 22.55 -22.04 -7.30
CA THR A 451 23.03 -21.95 -8.69
C THR A 451 22.96 -23.26 -9.45
N ILE A 452 23.19 -24.41 -8.78
CA ILE A 452 23.10 -25.74 -9.41
C ILE A 452 21.63 -26.06 -9.78
N GLU A 453 20.68 -25.69 -8.93
CA GLU A 453 19.25 -25.90 -9.21
C GLU A 453 18.78 -24.97 -10.35
N ALA A 454 19.24 -23.72 -10.34
CA ALA A 454 18.97 -22.75 -11.38
C ALA A 454 19.43 -23.27 -12.76
N GLU A 455 20.68 -23.71 -12.86
CA GLU A 455 21.23 -24.27 -14.09
C GLU A 455 20.48 -25.51 -14.55
N ARG A 456 20.11 -26.40 -13.62
CA ARG A 456 19.32 -27.60 -13.96
C ARG A 456 17.98 -27.21 -14.57
N ALA A 457 17.31 -26.22 -14.02
CA ALA A 457 16.05 -25.71 -14.55
C ALA A 457 16.23 -25.09 -15.95
N ALA A 458 17.28 -24.28 -16.15
CA ALA A 458 17.61 -23.70 -17.46
C ALA A 458 17.91 -24.77 -18.53
N ARG A 459 18.71 -25.79 -18.20
CA ARG A 459 18.98 -26.92 -19.12
C ARG A 459 17.73 -27.71 -19.47
N SER A 460 16.86 -27.93 -18.48
CA SER A 460 15.57 -28.61 -18.72
C SER A 460 14.67 -27.77 -19.63
N ALA A 461 14.62 -26.45 -19.45
CA ALA A 461 13.89 -25.54 -20.34
C ALA A 461 14.40 -25.64 -21.79
N VAL A 462 15.72 -25.55 -21.98
CA VAL A 462 16.35 -25.65 -23.31
C VAL A 462 16.02 -26.99 -23.96
N THR A 463 16.25 -28.10 -23.26
CA THR A 463 15.99 -29.46 -23.79
C THR A 463 14.55 -29.63 -24.24
N LEU A 464 13.60 -29.09 -23.45
CA LEU A 464 12.18 -29.18 -23.76
C LEU A 464 11.81 -28.31 -24.97
N LEU A 465 12.31 -27.10 -25.03
CA LEU A 465 11.97 -26.10 -26.06
C LEU A 465 12.68 -26.37 -27.39
N GLU A 466 13.87 -27.03 -27.42
CA GLU A 466 14.53 -27.46 -28.63
C GLU A 466 13.72 -28.53 -29.40
N ALA A 467 12.84 -29.28 -28.72
CA ALA A 467 11.94 -30.23 -29.34
C ALA A 467 10.69 -29.58 -29.94
N LEU A 468 10.53 -28.27 -29.87
CA LEU A 468 9.42 -27.47 -30.39
C LEU A 468 9.90 -26.52 -31.50
N PRO A 469 8.97 -25.97 -32.31
CA PRO A 469 9.36 -24.92 -33.27
C PRO A 469 10.10 -23.77 -32.56
N ALA A 470 11.22 -23.35 -33.12
CA ALA A 470 12.05 -22.32 -32.56
C ALA A 470 11.31 -20.96 -32.50
N GLY A 471 11.13 -20.44 -31.32
CA GLY A 471 10.43 -19.20 -31.03
C GLY A 471 11.13 -18.38 -29.96
N ARG A 472 10.42 -17.33 -29.47
CA ARG A 472 10.89 -16.42 -28.42
C ARG A 472 11.31 -17.18 -27.16
N GLU A 473 10.53 -18.16 -26.74
CA GLU A 473 10.74 -18.90 -25.49
C GLU A 473 12.07 -19.66 -25.52
N LEU A 474 12.42 -20.25 -26.67
CA LEU A 474 13.72 -20.93 -26.86
C LEU A 474 14.88 -19.94 -26.82
N GLY A 475 14.76 -18.78 -27.49
CA GLY A 475 15.78 -17.74 -27.46
C GLY A 475 16.04 -17.21 -26.05
N MET A 476 14.97 -16.99 -25.30
CA MET A 476 15.04 -16.57 -23.89
C MET A 476 15.65 -17.67 -23.01
N ALA A 477 15.35 -18.96 -23.26
CA ALA A 477 15.94 -20.07 -22.52
C ALA A 477 17.44 -20.23 -22.79
N TYR A 478 17.89 -20.03 -24.04
CA TYR A 478 19.33 -19.98 -24.35
C TYR A 478 20.04 -18.84 -23.62
N ALA A 479 19.45 -17.64 -23.63
CA ALA A 479 20.01 -16.49 -22.93
C ALA A 479 20.08 -16.72 -21.40
N GLU A 480 19.07 -17.36 -20.82
CA GLU A 480 19.05 -17.70 -19.39
C GLU A 480 20.11 -18.76 -19.04
N LEU A 481 20.25 -19.81 -19.86
CA LEU A 481 21.28 -20.83 -19.65
C LEU A 481 22.69 -20.23 -19.81
N ALA A 482 22.88 -19.33 -20.77
CA ALA A 482 24.12 -18.59 -20.94
C ALA A 482 24.48 -17.80 -19.68
N ALA A 483 23.53 -17.06 -19.13
CA ALA A 483 23.72 -16.30 -17.89
C ALA A 483 24.07 -17.22 -16.71
N ALA A 484 23.40 -18.36 -16.56
CA ALA A 484 23.67 -19.35 -15.52
C ALA A 484 25.10 -19.95 -15.67
N CYS A 485 25.55 -20.24 -16.88
CA CYS A 485 26.91 -20.73 -17.14
C CYS A 485 27.96 -19.63 -16.84
N GLY A 486 27.69 -18.37 -17.22
CA GLY A 486 28.58 -17.24 -16.94
C GLY A 486 28.76 -17.01 -15.43
N ALA A 487 27.69 -17.07 -14.68
CA ALA A 487 27.71 -16.98 -13.22
C ALA A 487 28.49 -18.13 -12.55
N ALA A 488 28.49 -19.32 -13.18
CA ALA A 488 29.30 -20.47 -12.77
C ALA A 488 30.75 -20.40 -13.26
N ALA A 489 31.19 -19.25 -13.77
CA ALA A 489 32.55 -19.02 -14.32
C ALA A 489 32.93 -19.92 -15.50
N ARG A 490 31.96 -20.42 -16.25
CA ARG A 490 32.16 -21.24 -17.47
C ARG A 490 31.96 -20.36 -18.71
N ALA A 491 32.92 -19.45 -18.91
CA ALA A 491 32.84 -18.41 -19.92
C ALA A 491 32.66 -18.94 -21.36
N GLU A 492 33.40 -19.98 -21.78
CA GLU A 492 33.28 -20.56 -23.12
C GLU A 492 31.89 -21.15 -23.38
N GLU A 493 31.33 -21.87 -22.40
CA GLU A 493 29.99 -22.43 -22.49
C GLU A 493 28.92 -21.31 -22.53
N ALA A 494 29.08 -20.29 -21.69
CA ALA A 494 28.22 -19.12 -21.65
C ALA A 494 28.17 -18.39 -22.99
N VAL A 495 29.34 -18.12 -23.58
CA VAL A 495 29.46 -17.49 -24.91
C VAL A 495 28.81 -18.35 -26.00
N GLY A 496 28.97 -19.67 -25.94
CA GLY A 496 28.37 -20.60 -26.91
C GLY A 496 26.83 -20.53 -26.87
N TRP A 497 26.22 -20.59 -25.67
CA TRP A 497 24.77 -20.48 -25.52
C TRP A 497 24.25 -19.08 -25.87
N ALA A 498 24.95 -18.02 -25.47
CA ALA A 498 24.58 -16.65 -25.81
C ALA A 498 24.69 -16.40 -27.33
N GLY A 499 25.65 -17.02 -28.02
CA GLY A 499 25.74 -17.00 -29.50
C GLY A 499 24.50 -17.59 -30.17
N ARG A 500 24.04 -18.76 -29.69
CA ARG A 500 22.78 -19.37 -30.17
C ARG A 500 21.57 -18.50 -29.89
N ALA A 501 21.51 -17.84 -28.73
CA ALA A 501 20.46 -16.89 -28.40
C ALA A 501 20.49 -15.69 -29.36
N LEU A 502 21.65 -15.14 -29.66
CA LEU A 502 21.82 -14.00 -30.57
C LEU A 502 21.42 -14.34 -32.00
N GLU A 503 21.88 -15.47 -32.53
CA GLU A 503 21.47 -15.95 -33.85
C GLU A 503 19.93 -16.10 -33.98
N LEU A 504 19.31 -16.62 -32.93
CA LEU A 504 17.85 -16.76 -32.91
C LEU A 504 17.15 -15.40 -32.77
N ALA A 505 17.73 -14.48 -31.99
CA ALA A 505 17.23 -13.11 -31.86
C ALA A 505 17.23 -12.35 -33.19
N GLU A 506 18.30 -12.49 -33.96
CA GLU A 506 18.44 -11.89 -35.30
C GLU A 506 17.38 -12.45 -36.28
N ARG A 507 17.16 -13.76 -36.24
CA ARG A 507 16.14 -14.40 -37.09
C ARG A 507 14.71 -14.01 -36.74
N LEU A 508 14.45 -13.74 -35.46
CA LEU A 508 13.13 -13.37 -34.95
C LEU A 508 12.92 -11.86 -34.84
N ASP A 509 13.94 -11.06 -35.13
CA ASP A 509 13.95 -9.61 -34.89
C ASP A 509 13.55 -9.24 -33.44
N HIS A 510 14.12 -9.97 -32.46
CA HIS A 510 13.69 -9.87 -31.07
C HIS A 510 14.75 -9.19 -30.18
N THR A 511 14.54 -7.90 -29.91
CA THR A 511 15.51 -7.03 -29.20
C THR A 511 15.88 -7.53 -27.79
N GLU A 512 14.91 -7.98 -26.98
CA GLU A 512 15.19 -8.44 -25.60
C GLU A 512 16.17 -9.62 -25.56
N ILE A 513 16.01 -10.59 -26.45
CA ILE A 513 16.92 -11.74 -26.52
C ILE A 513 18.31 -11.26 -26.92
N ALA A 514 18.42 -10.37 -27.93
CA ALA A 514 19.70 -9.81 -28.37
C ALA A 514 20.41 -9.05 -27.25
N VAL A 515 19.69 -8.23 -26.50
CA VAL A 515 20.22 -7.48 -25.35
C VAL A 515 20.81 -8.43 -24.31
N ARG A 516 20.07 -9.45 -23.89
CA ARG A 516 20.52 -10.43 -22.89
C ARG A 516 21.75 -11.23 -23.37
N ALA A 517 21.72 -11.68 -24.63
CA ALA A 517 22.80 -12.43 -25.22
C ALA A 517 24.10 -11.59 -25.30
N LEU A 518 24.03 -10.36 -25.82
CA LEU A 518 25.16 -9.44 -25.92
C LEU A 518 25.72 -9.07 -24.54
N ALA A 519 24.86 -8.84 -23.55
CA ALA A 519 25.30 -8.58 -22.18
C ALA A 519 26.09 -9.75 -21.60
N THR A 520 25.64 -11.00 -21.80
CA THR A 520 26.34 -12.19 -21.32
C THR A 520 27.68 -12.40 -22.06
N ILE A 521 27.71 -12.26 -23.39
CA ILE A 521 28.93 -12.39 -24.17
C ILE A 521 29.95 -11.32 -23.71
N GLY A 522 29.49 -10.07 -23.61
CA GLY A 522 30.35 -8.95 -23.21
C GLY A 522 30.94 -9.09 -21.80
N ALA A 523 30.16 -9.68 -20.87
CA ALA A 523 30.64 -9.96 -19.51
C ALA A 523 31.63 -11.13 -19.42
N CYS A 524 31.57 -12.09 -20.35
CA CYS A 524 32.40 -13.28 -20.35
C CYS A 524 33.69 -13.15 -21.21
N GLU A 525 33.74 -12.19 -22.14
CA GLU A 525 34.92 -11.94 -22.98
C GLU A 525 35.93 -11.02 -22.27
N ALA A 526 37.20 -11.05 -22.73
CA ALA A 526 38.20 -10.14 -22.23
C ALA A 526 37.82 -8.67 -22.46
N ALA A 527 38.20 -7.78 -21.53
CA ALA A 527 37.74 -6.40 -21.45
C ALA A 527 37.70 -5.63 -22.78
N GLU A 528 38.75 -5.77 -23.61
CA GLU A 528 38.84 -5.06 -24.89
C GLU A 528 37.83 -5.52 -25.95
N LYS A 529 37.44 -6.80 -25.94
CA LYS A 529 36.46 -7.37 -26.91
C LYS A 529 35.03 -7.32 -26.37
N GLY A 530 34.88 -7.45 -25.06
CA GLY A 530 33.60 -7.48 -24.40
C GLY A 530 32.91 -6.13 -24.35
N TRP A 531 33.67 -5.02 -24.24
CA TRP A 531 33.13 -3.67 -24.06
C TRP A 531 32.20 -3.25 -25.20
N GLY A 532 32.56 -3.42 -26.44
CA GLY A 532 31.72 -3.06 -27.58
C GLY A 532 30.37 -3.82 -27.65
N LYS A 533 30.34 -5.05 -27.09
CA LYS A 533 29.07 -5.82 -26.99
C LYS A 533 28.18 -5.31 -25.87
N LEU A 534 28.76 -4.90 -24.74
CA LEU A 534 28.03 -4.25 -23.66
C LEU A 534 27.44 -2.91 -24.08
N GLU A 535 28.22 -2.08 -24.80
CA GLU A 535 27.73 -0.82 -25.39
C GLU A 535 26.53 -1.09 -26.34
N ARG A 536 26.69 -2.07 -27.23
CA ARG A 536 25.62 -2.44 -28.16
C ARG A 536 24.39 -2.96 -27.45
N SER A 537 24.55 -3.75 -26.38
CA SER A 537 23.43 -4.20 -25.54
C SER A 537 22.69 -3.01 -24.92
N LEU A 538 23.43 -2.05 -24.36
CA LEU A 538 22.88 -0.83 -23.77
C LEU A 538 22.13 0.04 -24.79
N GLU A 539 22.72 0.25 -25.98
CA GLU A 539 22.05 1.00 -27.05
C GLU A 539 20.72 0.38 -27.47
N LEU A 540 20.70 -0.96 -27.62
CA LEU A 540 19.47 -1.67 -27.97
C LEU A 540 18.43 -1.58 -26.86
N ALA A 541 18.83 -1.72 -25.61
CA ALA A 541 17.94 -1.57 -24.45
C ALA A 541 17.32 -0.15 -24.39
N LEU A 542 18.14 0.90 -24.57
CA LEU A 542 17.68 2.29 -24.57
C LEU A 542 16.74 2.63 -25.73
N ARG A 543 16.86 1.96 -26.87
CA ARG A 543 15.94 2.13 -28.01
C ARG A 543 14.62 1.41 -27.85
N ALA A 544 14.62 0.36 -27.04
CA ALA A 544 13.41 -0.44 -26.82
C ALA A 544 12.52 0.10 -25.67
N GLY A 545 13.02 1.07 -24.88
CA GLY A 545 12.31 1.72 -23.75
C GLY A 545 12.61 1.02 -22.46
#